data_872fbc14bbbafc886be62ff9c3cdd70f
#
_entry.id   872fbc14bbbafc886be62ff9c3cdd70f
#
_cell.length_a   1.000
_cell.length_b   1.000
_cell.length_c   1.000
_cell.angle_alpha   90.00
_cell.angle_beta   90.00
_cell.angle_gamma   90.00
#
_symmetry.space_group_name_H-M   'P 1'
#
loop_
_entity.id
_entity.type
_entity.pdbx_description
1 polymer ?
#
loop_
_entity_poly.entity_id
_entity_poly.type
_entity_poly.pdbx_seq_one_letter_code
_entity_poly.pdbx_strand_id
1 'polypeptide(L)'
;MTAPSSPPATRRKAIEHPGRFAVFAVGLTLVALLIAAAISGADTEDRRTLLPSQVQSVSPKPGTIVPPQEPIVVDLRDDLTADLQLCGPTGGCVPLPADQVNFVPGLGQLSFQPGDSKDVDGYDPGQNTVKVAYRSQADPDRDTGSFSWSFVSKS
;
A
#
# COMPACT_ATOMS: atom_id res chain seq x y z
N MET A 1 51.69 -61.43 -18.92
CA MET A 1 50.23 -61.30 -19.28
C MET A 1 49.52 -61.08 -17.97
N THR A 2 49.16 -59.82 -17.67
CA THR A 2 48.54 -59.43 -16.38
C THR A 2 47.06 -59.12 -16.68
N ALA A 3 46.16 -59.87 -16.04
CA ALA A 3 44.73 -59.68 -16.19
C ALA A 3 44.22 -58.40 -15.50
N PRO A 4 43.26 -57.66 -16.07
CA PRO A 4 42.71 -56.48 -15.42
C PRO A 4 41.71 -56.89 -14.34
N SER A 5 41.89 -56.33 -13.12
CA SER A 5 40.99 -56.50 -11.98
C SER A 5 39.72 -55.68 -12.17
N SER A 6 38.55 -56.36 -12.09
CA SER A 6 37.22 -55.75 -12.16
C SER A 6 36.95 -54.86 -10.93
N PRO A 7 36.29 -53.70 -11.10
CA PRO A 7 35.91 -52.82 -9.98
C PRO A 7 34.79 -53.44 -9.14
N PRO A 8 34.75 -53.16 -7.82
CA PRO A 8 33.73 -53.70 -6.92
C PRO A 8 32.35 -53.10 -7.21
N ALA A 9 31.35 -53.97 -7.33
CA ALA A 9 29.95 -53.58 -7.47
C ALA A 9 29.44 -52.86 -6.22
N THR A 10 29.07 -51.60 -6.38
CA THR A 10 28.45 -50.80 -5.30
C THR A 10 27.07 -51.39 -4.99
N ARG A 11 26.94 -52.09 -3.87
CA ARG A 11 25.66 -52.56 -3.33
C ARG A 11 24.81 -51.34 -2.98
N ARG A 12 23.78 -51.04 -3.77
CA ARG A 12 22.70 -50.10 -3.39
C ARG A 12 22.00 -50.68 -2.15
N LYS A 13 22.11 -50.03 -1.00
CA LYS A 13 21.31 -50.37 0.19
C LYS A 13 19.84 -50.20 -0.18
N ALA A 14 19.09 -51.31 -0.18
CA ALA A 14 17.66 -51.32 -0.30
C ALA A 14 17.06 -50.60 0.92
N ILE A 15 16.14 -49.67 0.66
CA ILE A 15 15.43 -48.95 1.71
C ILE A 15 14.48 -49.95 2.39
N GLU A 16 14.78 -50.32 3.65
CA GLU A 16 14.09 -51.38 4.39
C GLU A 16 12.61 -51.10 4.71
N HIS A 17 12.15 -49.81 4.60
CA HIS A 17 10.78 -49.43 4.93
C HIS A 17 10.22 -48.41 3.94
N PRO A 18 9.86 -48.78 2.71
CA PRO A 18 9.37 -47.86 1.70
C PRO A 18 8.06 -47.16 2.12
N GLY A 19 7.22 -47.82 2.91
CA GLY A 19 5.94 -47.23 3.38
C GLY A 19 6.13 -46.04 4.33
N ARG A 20 7.17 -46.03 5.16
CA ARG A 20 7.43 -44.87 6.06
C ARG A 20 7.89 -43.64 5.30
N PHE A 21 8.71 -43.81 4.27
CA PHE A 21 9.12 -42.72 3.40
C PHE A 21 7.95 -42.17 2.58
N ALA A 22 7.01 -43.00 2.15
CA ALA A 22 5.81 -42.54 1.46
C ALA A 22 4.91 -41.66 2.35
N VAL A 23 4.72 -42.04 3.62
CA VAL A 23 3.96 -41.22 4.58
C VAL A 23 4.62 -39.88 4.86
N PHE A 24 5.95 -39.85 5.04
CA PHE A 24 6.69 -38.59 5.21
C PHE A 24 6.63 -37.72 3.94
N ALA A 25 6.75 -38.30 2.76
CA ALA A 25 6.67 -37.55 1.50
C ALA A 25 5.29 -36.91 1.32
N VAL A 26 4.19 -37.67 1.56
CA VAL A 26 2.83 -37.15 1.51
C VAL A 26 2.59 -36.05 2.53
N GLY A 27 3.06 -36.22 3.78
CA GLY A 27 2.95 -35.22 4.82
C GLY A 27 3.68 -33.92 4.45
N LEU A 28 4.90 -34.02 3.93
CA LEU A 28 5.70 -32.87 3.52
C LEU A 28 5.09 -32.12 2.34
N THR A 29 4.50 -32.84 1.39
CA THR A 29 3.79 -32.27 0.23
C THR A 29 2.55 -31.52 0.69
N LEU A 30 1.79 -32.06 1.65
CA LEU A 30 0.59 -31.43 2.19
C LEU A 30 0.93 -30.14 2.93
N VAL A 31 1.98 -30.12 3.75
CA VAL A 31 2.48 -28.93 4.43
C VAL A 31 2.96 -27.89 3.42
N ALA A 32 3.68 -28.28 2.38
CA ALA A 32 4.14 -27.37 1.33
C ALA A 32 2.97 -26.75 0.57
N LEU A 33 1.90 -27.51 0.28
CA LEU A 33 0.69 -27.02 -0.35
C LEU A 33 -0.07 -26.04 0.55
N LEU A 34 -0.15 -26.30 1.86
CA LEU A 34 -0.78 -25.38 2.81
C LEU A 34 0.00 -24.08 2.95
N ILE A 35 1.33 -24.13 2.96
CA ILE A 35 2.17 -22.92 2.97
C ILE A 35 2.00 -22.15 1.67
N ALA A 36 2.00 -22.82 0.52
CA ALA A 36 1.78 -22.16 -0.77
C ALA A 36 0.39 -21.52 -0.85
N ALA A 37 -0.67 -22.18 -0.35
CA ALA A 37 -2.01 -21.61 -0.28
C ALA A 37 -2.08 -20.42 0.70
N ALA A 38 -1.40 -20.46 1.83
CA ALA A 38 -1.33 -19.35 2.77
C ALA A 38 -0.59 -18.14 2.20
N ILE A 39 0.48 -18.36 1.43
CA ILE A 39 1.22 -17.27 0.76
C ILE A 39 0.41 -16.70 -0.41
N SER A 40 -0.32 -17.54 -1.16
CA SER A 40 -1.16 -17.09 -2.28
C SER A 40 -2.43 -16.37 -1.83
N GLY A 41 -2.90 -16.62 -0.61
CA GLY A 41 -4.06 -15.94 -0.01
C GLY A 41 -3.67 -14.73 0.86
N ALA A 42 -2.40 -14.54 1.16
CA ALA A 42 -1.90 -13.30 1.71
C ALA A 42 -1.79 -12.32 0.53
N ASP A 43 -2.82 -11.49 0.34
CA ASP A 43 -2.72 -10.26 -0.45
C ASP A 43 -1.69 -9.34 0.24
N THR A 44 -0.43 -9.70 0.14
CA THR A 44 0.72 -8.81 0.34
C THR A 44 0.96 -7.98 -0.92
N GLU A 45 -0.06 -7.74 -1.73
CA GLU A 45 -0.06 -6.56 -2.53
C GLU A 45 -0.11 -5.40 -1.53
N ASP A 46 1.11 -4.98 -1.16
CA ASP A 46 1.37 -3.60 -0.82
C ASP A 46 0.67 -2.80 -1.93
N ARG A 47 -0.59 -2.46 -1.71
CA ARG A 47 -1.31 -1.44 -2.47
C ARG A 47 -0.63 -0.11 -2.10
N ARG A 48 0.65 -0.04 -2.36
CA ARG A 48 1.32 1.21 -2.61
C ARG A 48 0.60 1.72 -3.85
N THR A 49 -0.45 2.48 -3.64
CA THR A 49 -0.82 3.50 -4.60
C THR A 49 0.52 4.12 -4.96
N LEU A 50 0.99 3.84 -6.17
CA LEU A 50 2.27 4.36 -6.64
C LEU A 50 2.08 5.87 -6.61
N LEU A 51 2.47 6.47 -5.49
CA LEU A 51 2.44 7.92 -5.35
C LEU A 51 3.35 8.47 -6.42
N PRO A 52 2.94 9.52 -7.14
CA PRO A 52 3.83 10.20 -8.05
C PRO A 52 5.14 10.58 -7.34
N SER A 53 6.24 10.64 -8.06
CA SER A 53 7.57 10.99 -7.51
C SER A 53 7.61 12.36 -6.82
N GLN A 54 6.61 13.20 -7.09
CA GLN A 54 6.41 14.51 -6.48
C GLN A 54 5.79 14.43 -5.08
N VAL A 55 5.20 13.27 -4.71
CA VAL A 55 4.52 13.05 -3.44
C VAL A 55 5.40 12.18 -2.56
N GLN A 56 5.81 12.70 -1.42
CA GLN A 56 6.65 12.00 -0.46
C GLN A 56 5.82 11.09 0.44
N SER A 57 4.71 11.63 0.96
CA SER A 57 3.81 10.84 1.82
C SER A 57 2.39 11.40 1.84
N VAL A 58 1.43 10.55 2.25
CA VAL A 58 0.05 10.95 2.52
C VAL A 58 -0.46 10.30 3.80
N SER A 59 -1.33 11.04 4.50
CA SER A 59 -2.11 10.54 5.63
C SER A 59 -3.56 11.00 5.45
N PRO A 60 -4.56 10.15 5.75
CA PRO A 60 -4.48 8.71 6.07
C PRO A 60 -3.85 7.90 4.95
N LYS A 61 -3.19 6.79 5.30
CA LYS A 61 -2.62 5.89 4.28
C LYS A 61 -3.74 5.29 3.41
N PRO A 62 -3.49 5.06 2.11
CA PRO A 62 -4.47 4.44 1.22
C PRO A 62 -5.05 3.15 1.79
N GLY A 63 -6.39 3.03 1.76
CA GLY A 63 -7.12 1.86 2.23
C GLY A 63 -7.22 1.68 3.74
N THR A 64 -6.68 2.60 4.55
CA THR A 64 -6.81 2.52 6.01
C THR A 64 -8.20 2.92 6.50
N ILE A 65 -8.54 2.44 7.69
CA ILE A 65 -9.78 2.81 8.40
C ILE A 65 -9.40 3.82 9.48
N VAL A 66 -10.10 4.96 9.48
CA VAL A 66 -9.79 6.09 10.36
C VAL A 66 -11.04 6.66 11.04
N PRO A 67 -10.88 7.40 12.15
CA PRO A 67 -11.98 8.17 12.74
C PRO A 67 -12.43 9.33 11.83
N PRO A 68 -13.66 9.88 12.03
CA PRO A 68 -14.22 10.93 11.17
C PRO A 68 -13.43 12.24 11.15
N GLN A 69 -12.59 12.48 12.14
CA GLN A 69 -11.81 13.73 12.30
C GLN A 69 -10.31 13.51 12.17
N GLU A 70 -9.88 12.41 11.56
CA GLU A 70 -8.46 12.18 11.27
C GLU A 70 -7.91 13.27 10.35
N PRO A 71 -6.74 13.87 10.64
CA PRO A 71 -6.18 14.89 9.76
C PRO A 71 -5.72 14.29 8.43
N ILE A 72 -6.04 15.00 7.34
CA ILE A 72 -5.42 14.78 6.04
C ILE A 72 -4.08 15.51 6.04
N VAL A 73 -3.00 14.82 5.72
CA VAL A 73 -1.68 15.40 5.50
C VAL A 73 -1.15 14.94 4.15
N VAL A 74 -0.67 15.87 3.36
CA VAL A 74 -0.02 15.62 2.08
C VAL A 74 1.36 16.25 2.14
N ASP A 75 2.36 15.44 1.91
CA ASP A 75 3.76 15.83 1.90
C ASP A 75 4.27 15.74 0.46
N LEU A 76 4.46 16.90 -0.15
CA LEU A 76 4.94 17.07 -1.51
C LEU A 76 6.42 17.42 -1.50
N ARG A 77 7.04 17.43 -2.66
CA ARG A 77 8.35 18.04 -2.85
C ARG A 77 8.30 19.54 -2.46
N ASP A 78 9.34 20.06 -1.84
CA ASP A 78 9.40 21.38 -1.19
C ASP A 78 9.07 22.57 -2.10
N ASP A 79 9.22 22.42 -3.41
CA ASP A 79 8.94 23.44 -4.42
C ASP A 79 7.49 23.43 -4.95
N LEU A 80 6.65 22.52 -4.43
CA LEU A 80 5.27 22.34 -4.87
C LEU A 80 4.27 22.90 -3.86
N THR A 81 3.10 23.26 -4.38
CA THR A 81 1.86 23.51 -3.62
C THR A 81 0.71 22.73 -4.26
N ALA A 82 -0.42 22.63 -3.58
CA ALA A 82 -1.58 21.93 -4.11
C ALA A 82 -2.90 22.47 -3.63
N ASP A 83 -3.95 22.19 -4.42
CA ASP A 83 -5.33 22.32 -4.03
C ASP A 83 -5.89 20.94 -3.68
N LEU A 84 -6.67 20.88 -2.60
CA LEU A 84 -7.25 19.65 -2.08
C LEU A 84 -8.75 19.61 -2.31
N GLN A 85 -9.29 18.45 -2.66
CA GLN A 85 -10.72 18.18 -2.71
C GLN A 85 -11.01 16.89 -1.95
N LEU A 86 -12.07 16.89 -1.17
CA LEU A 86 -12.58 15.70 -0.49
C LEU A 86 -13.85 15.23 -1.21
N CYS A 87 -13.89 13.95 -1.56
CA CYS A 87 -15.05 13.31 -2.16
C CYS A 87 -15.59 12.26 -1.18
N GLY A 88 -16.85 12.36 -0.83
CA GLY A 88 -17.54 11.42 0.02
C GLY A 88 -17.94 10.12 -0.71
N PRO A 89 -18.50 9.14 0.00
CA PRO A 89 -18.86 7.83 -0.53
C PRO A 89 -19.94 7.88 -1.61
N THR A 90 -20.77 8.92 -1.63
CA THR A 90 -21.81 9.14 -2.65
C THR A 90 -21.29 9.82 -3.93
N GLY A 91 -19.98 10.12 -4.00
CA GLY A 91 -19.31 10.72 -5.16
C GLY A 91 -19.36 12.24 -5.21
N GLY A 92 -20.01 12.91 -4.26
CA GLY A 92 -19.94 14.36 -4.12
C GLY A 92 -18.54 14.81 -3.70
N CYS A 93 -17.97 15.81 -4.40
CA CYS A 93 -16.65 16.35 -4.07
C CYS A 93 -16.78 17.81 -3.61
N VAL A 94 -16.12 18.13 -2.49
CA VAL A 94 -16.05 19.48 -1.93
C VAL A 94 -14.59 19.96 -2.00
N PRO A 95 -14.30 21.11 -2.60
CA PRO A 95 -12.98 21.69 -2.52
C PRO A 95 -12.71 22.12 -1.08
N LEU A 96 -11.50 21.86 -0.58
CA LEU A 96 -11.07 22.33 0.73
C LEU A 96 -10.52 23.76 0.57
N PRO A 97 -11.13 24.76 1.22
CA PRO A 97 -10.69 26.16 1.08
C PRO A 97 -9.27 26.36 1.56
N ALA A 98 -8.51 27.19 0.86
CA ALA A 98 -7.08 27.43 1.16
C ALA A 98 -6.86 28.03 2.55
N ASP A 99 -7.80 28.78 3.09
CA ASP A 99 -7.78 29.34 4.44
C ASP A 99 -8.03 28.32 5.54
N GLN A 100 -8.56 27.15 5.19
CA GLN A 100 -8.78 26.02 6.11
C GLN A 100 -7.69 24.94 6.00
N VAL A 101 -6.87 24.99 4.96
CA VAL A 101 -5.72 24.10 4.75
C VAL A 101 -4.47 24.80 5.25
N ASN A 102 -3.79 24.20 6.21
CA ASN A 102 -2.51 24.72 6.65
C ASN A 102 -1.42 24.27 5.68
N PHE A 103 -0.82 25.21 4.97
CA PHE A 103 0.31 24.99 4.07
C PHE A 103 1.61 25.51 4.71
N VAL A 104 2.66 24.69 4.71
CA VAL A 104 3.99 25.05 5.19
C VAL A 104 4.92 25.25 3.99
N PRO A 105 5.15 26.49 3.55
CA PRO A 105 6.06 26.80 2.45
C PRO A 105 7.48 26.29 2.76
N GLY A 106 8.16 25.78 1.75
CA GLY A 106 9.52 25.23 1.88
C GLY A 106 9.61 23.80 2.43
N LEU A 107 8.48 23.24 2.91
CA LEU A 107 8.36 21.81 3.19
C LEU A 107 7.39 21.11 2.23
N GLY A 108 6.66 21.85 1.41
CA GLY A 108 5.64 21.28 0.52
C GLY A 108 4.51 20.56 1.25
N GLN A 109 4.36 20.79 2.57
CA GLN A 109 3.40 20.06 3.40
C GLN A 109 2.08 20.83 3.50
N LEU A 110 0.99 20.11 3.18
CA LEU A 110 -0.38 20.58 3.37
C LEU A 110 -1.06 19.72 4.44
N SER A 111 -1.82 20.35 5.34
CA SER A 111 -2.62 19.63 6.32
C SER A 111 -4.00 20.24 6.46
N PHE A 112 -5.01 19.37 6.56
CA PHE A 112 -6.40 19.74 6.81
C PHE A 112 -6.94 18.89 7.95
N GLN A 113 -7.56 19.55 8.93
CA GLN A 113 -8.23 18.91 10.06
C GLN A 113 -9.73 19.21 9.96
N PRO A 114 -10.61 18.20 9.81
CA PRO A 114 -12.04 18.37 9.93
C PRO A 114 -12.43 18.90 11.33
N GLY A 115 -13.52 19.65 11.42
CA GLY A 115 -14.00 20.14 12.71
C GLY A 115 -15.13 21.17 12.60
N ASP A 116 -15.84 21.43 13.71
CA ASP A 116 -17.09 22.18 13.83
C ASP A 116 -17.09 23.60 13.25
N SER A 117 -15.93 24.19 13.03
CA SER A 117 -15.80 25.55 12.46
C SER A 117 -15.35 25.54 11.00
N LYS A 118 -15.37 24.39 10.34
CA LYS A 118 -14.90 24.22 8.97
C LYS A 118 -16.02 23.75 8.05
N ASP A 119 -15.82 23.84 6.75
CA ASP A 119 -16.78 23.40 5.74
C ASP A 119 -17.00 21.88 5.75
N VAL A 120 -16.05 21.16 6.39
CA VAL A 120 -16.13 19.72 6.64
C VAL A 120 -15.97 19.48 8.14
N ASP A 121 -17.05 19.11 8.82
CA ASP A 121 -17.07 18.79 10.25
C ASP A 121 -16.41 17.44 10.52
N GLY A 122 -16.55 16.51 9.57
CA GLY A 122 -16.01 15.16 9.63
C GLY A 122 -16.24 14.43 8.31
N TYR A 123 -15.61 13.26 8.17
CA TYR A 123 -15.81 12.42 7.00
C TYR A 123 -17.11 11.62 7.10
N ASP A 124 -17.81 11.50 5.99
CA ASP A 124 -18.93 10.57 5.89
C ASP A 124 -18.49 9.13 6.15
N PRO A 125 -19.32 8.32 6.85
CA PRO A 125 -19.04 6.89 7.01
C PRO A 125 -18.93 6.17 5.66
N GLY A 126 -17.86 5.41 5.48
CA GLY A 126 -17.56 4.71 4.24
C GLY A 126 -16.30 5.19 3.55
N GLN A 127 -16.21 4.91 2.26
CA GLN A 127 -15.03 5.25 1.47
C GLN A 127 -15.01 6.72 1.10
N ASN A 128 -14.03 7.44 1.58
CA ASN A 128 -13.74 8.82 1.21
C ASN A 128 -12.51 8.86 0.30
N THR A 129 -12.46 9.82 -0.62
CA THR A 129 -11.36 9.98 -1.57
C THR A 129 -10.85 11.42 -1.51
N VAL A 130 -9.55 11.57 -1.32
CA VAL A 130 -8.87 12.87 -1.43
C VAL A 130 -8.29 12.99 -2.84
N LYS A 131 -8.59 14.09 -3.50
CA LYS A 131 -7.98 14.49 -4.78
C LYS A 131 -7.05 15.66 -4.54
N VAL A 132 -5.88 15.60 -5.13
CA VAL A 132 -4.83 16.60 -5.01
C VAL A 132 -4.45 17.05 -6.41
N ALA A 133 -4.50 18.37 -6.65
CA ALA A 133 -3.96 19.00 -7.84
C ALA A 133 -2.76 19.84 -7.42
N TYR A 134 -1.55 19.41 -7.79
CA TYR A 134 -0.31 20.09 -7.40
C TYR A 134 0.29 20.87 -8.56
N ARG A 135 1.06 21.92 -8.22
CA ARG A 135 1.79 22.79 -9.15
C ARG A 135 3.03 23.36 -8.49
N SER A 136 3.97 23.84 -9.30
CA SER A 136 5.14 24.54 -8.79
C SER A 136 4.74 25.86 -8.12
N GLN A 137 5.39 26.19 -6.99
CA GLN A 137 5.21 27.48 -6.30
C GLN A 137 5.79 28.65 -7.10
N ALA A 138 6.90 28.40 -7.83
CA ALA A 138 7.60 29.43 -8.58
C ALA A 138 6.97 29.70 -9.96
N ASP A 139 6.42 28.68 -10.60
CA ASP A 139 5.84 28.75 -11.94
C ASP A 139 4.60 27.83 -12.00
N PRO A 140 3.38 28.39 -11.85
CA PRO A 140 2.15 27.60 -11.79
C PRO A 140 1.87 26.73 -13.02
N ASP A 141 2.49 27.03 -14.18
CA ASP A 141 2.32 26.26 -15.40
C ASP A 141 3.31 25.07 -15.51
N ARG A 142 4.27 24.99 -14.59
CA ARG A 142 5.27 23.93 -14.54
C ARG A 142 4.96 22.92 -13.44
N ASP A 143 5.44 21.70 -13.64
CA ASP A 143 5.31 20.60 -12.68
C ASP A 143 3.86 20.39 -12.18
N THR A 144 2.87 20.61 -13.06
CA THR A 144 1.46 20.38 -12.74
C THR A 144 1.11 18.91 -12.83
N GLY A 145 0.26 18.47 -11.92
CA GLY A 145 -0.27 17.13 -11.96
C GLY A 145 -1.36 16.90 -10.92
N SER A 146 -1.91 15.71 -10.93
CA SER A 146 -2.92 15.33 -9.96
C SER A 146 -2.77 13.86 -9.56
N PHE A 147 -3.19 13.56 -8.34
CA PHE A 147 -3.34 12.19 -7.86
C PHE A 147 -4.50 12.12 -6.88
N SER A 148 -4.89 10.92 -6.54
CA SER A 148 -5.93 10.70 -5.54
C SER A 148 -5.68 9.40 -4.79
N TRP A 149 -6.17 9.34 -3.56
CA TRP A 149 -6.20 8.12 -2.77
C TRP A 149 -7.47 8.07 -1.95
N SER A 150 -7.82 6.87 -1.47
CA SER A 150 -9.03 6.67 -0.68
C SER A 150 -8.70 6.02 0.65
N PHE A 151 -9.53 6.33 1.64
CA PHE A 151 -9.52 5.72 2.97
C PHE A 151 -10.98 5.48 3.41
N VAL A 152 -11.18 4.73 4.48
CA VAL A 152 -12.51 4.43 5.02
C VAL A 152 -12.69 5.14 6.35
N SER A 153 -13.77 5.94 6.48
CA SER A 153 -14.16 6.51 7.76
C SER A 153 -15.17 5.60 8.47
N LYS A 154 -14.99 5.42 9.77
CA LYS A 154 -15.97 4.80 10.65
C LYS A 154 -16.93 5.87 11.19
N SER A 155 -18.19 5.47 11.36
CA SER A 155 -19.17 6.21 12.17
C SER A 155 -18.86 6.09 13.66
#